data_97e0ef92cd287f94e52e2793b092db0b
#
_entry.id   97e0ef92cd287f94e52e2793b092db0b
#
_cell.length_a   1.000
_cell.length_b   1.000
_cell.length_c   1.000
_cell.angle_alpha   90.00
_cell.angle_beta   90.00
_cell.angle_gamma   90.00
#
_symmetry.space_group_name_H-M   'P 1'
#
loop_
_entity.id
_entity.type
_entity.pdbx_description
1 polymer ?
#
loop_
_entity_poly.entity_id
_entity_poly.type
_entity_poly.pdbx_seq_one_letter_code
_entity_poly.pdbx_strand_id
1 'polypeptide(L)'
;PMVSRHELYFPDLAPGLDGLRILQLSDPHAGPLAGAATLRRWRQAAERERPELLLLSGDVVDSLPEEVGPFADAFAGFPAPLGRFAVLGNHDYFSDPGPIWSALAGAGWRCLENAHAVVERRGATLAVVGIQDPQALDGRWRGLRFGPGPRPDLAVKGLPEGGFRLGLVHRPSMWRLARRVGCHLTFAGHTHGGQVNLIPGVNFARMLGPYTEGLFEEGGQRLYVSRGLGVVGVPMRVAASPELVVAPLRRG
;
A
#
# COMPACT_ATOMS: atom_id res chain seq x y z
N PRO A 1 12.76 -3.23 10.44
CA PRO A 1 12.03 -4.15 9.57
C PRO A 1 12.99 -4.93 8.69
N MET A 2 12.54 -6.08 8.19
CA MET A 2 13.21 -6.80 7.12
C MET A 2 12.98 -6.08 5.79
N VAL A 3 13.98 -6.06 4.92
CA VAL A 3 13.80 -5.58 3.54
C VAL A 3 13.63 -6.79 2.63
N SER A 4 12.42 -6.95 2.10
CA SER A 4 12.07 -8.01 1.15
C SER A 4 12.22 -7.47 -0.27
N ARG A 5 13.09 -8.09 -1.08
CA ARG A 5 13.35 -7.66 -2.46
C ARG A 5 12.84 -8.72 -3.43
N HIS A 6 11.97 -8.29 -4.37
CA HIS A 6 11.33 -9.14 -5.36
C HIS A 6 11.45 -8.51 -6.73
N GLU A 7 12.34 -9.00 -7.59
CA GLU A 7 12.34 -8.60 -9.00
C GLU A 7 11.12 -9.16 -9.71
N LEU A 8 10.34 -8.27 -10.33
CA LEU A 8 9.07 -8.63 -10.96
C LEU A 8 9.18 -8.46 -12.48
N TYR A 9 9.15 -9.57 -13.19
CA TYR A 9 9.37 -9.63 -14.63
C TYR A 9 8.05 -9.55 -15.40
N PHE A 10 7.98 -8.65 -16.36
CA PHE A 10 6.82 -8.47 -17.25
C PHE A 10 7.28 -8.44 -18.70
N PRO A 11 6.84 -9.42 -19.56
CA PRO A 11 7.30 -9.49 -20.95
C PRO A 11 7.06 -8.22 -21.75
N ASP A 12 5.91 -7.59 -21.55
CA ASP A 12 5.47 -6.40 -22.29
C ASP A 12 5.82 -5.08 -21.59
N LEU A 13 6.72 -5.11 -20.59
CA LEU A 13 7.14 -3.89 -19.89
C LEU A 13 7.86 -2.94 -20.85
N ALA A 14 7.40 -1.70 -20.91
CA ALA A 14 8.06 -0.67 -21.71
C ALA A 14 9.53 -0.48 -21.25
N PRO A 15 10.50 -0.33 -22.18
CA PRO A 15 11.92 -0.23 -21.82
C PRO A 15 12.24 0.87 -20.80
N GLY A 16 11.52 1.98 -20.83
CA GLY A 16 11.68 3.08 -19.86
C GLY A 16 11.34 2.70 -18.42
N LEU A 17 10.54 1.66 -18.21
CA LEU A 17 10.17 1.17 -16.89
C LEU A 17 11.08 0.05 -16.36
N ASP A 18 11.95 -0.50 -17.20
CA ASP A 18 12.92 -1.51 -16.76
C ASP A 18 13.86 -0.93 -15.69
N GLY A 19 14.02 -1.67 -14.60
CA GLY A 19 14.78 -1.24 -13.42
C GLY A 19 14.08 -0.20 -12.53
N LEU A 20 12.82 0.16 -12.79
CA LEU A 20 12.05 1.03 -11.88
C LEU A 20 11.95 0.40 -10.50
N ARG A 21 12.50 1.10 -9.48
CA ARG A 21 12.44 0.64 -8.08
C ARG A 21 11.22 1.21 -7.39
N ILE A 22 10.28 0.31 -7.08
CA ILE A 22 9.09 0.60 -6.28
C ILE A 22 9.35 0.14 -4.85
N LEU A 23 9.01 0.97 -3.86
CA LEU A 23 9.00 0.58 -2.45
C LEU A 23 7.59 0.70 -1.90
N GLN A 24 7.11 -0.36 -1.26
CA GLN A 24 5.86 -0.38 -0.54
C GLN A 24 6.10 -0.30 0.97
N LEU A 25 5.43 0.65 1.60
CA LEU A 25 5.10 0.69 3.02
C LEU A 25 3.67 0.22 3.19
N SER A 26 3.40 -0.53 4.23
CA SER A 26 2.04 -0.98 4.56
C SER A 26 1.84 -1.06 6.05
N ASP A 27 0.65 -0.77 6.50
CA ASP A 27 0.20 -1.02 7.86
C ASP A 27 1.20 -0.49 8.92
N PRO A 28 1.62 0.77 8.86
CA PRO A 28 2.52 1.31 9.88
C PRO A 28 1.87 1.39 11.25
N HIS A 29 0.54 1.53 11.33
CA HIS A 29 -0.19 1.70 12.58
C HIS A 29 0.51 2.68 13.51
N ALA A 30 0.78 3.89 12.98
CA ALA A 30 1.33 4.96 13.79
C ALA A 30 0.43 5.17 15.02
N GLY A 31 1.04 5.25 16.20
CA GLY A 31 0.32 5.28 17.44
C GLY A 31 1.20 4.84 18.61
N PRO A 32 0.61 4.35 19.70
CA PRO A 32 1.35 4.00 20.92
C PRO A 32 2.46 2.99 20.71
N LEU A 33 2.29 2.02 19.78
CA LEU A 33 3.26 0.95 19.52
C LEU A 33 4.27 1.31 18.43
N ALA A 34 3.92 2.25 17.54
CA ALA A 34 4.77 2.73 16.45
C ALA A 34 4.98 4.25 16.53
N GLY A 35 5.68 4.69 17.56
CA GLY A 35 5.98 6.11 17.79
C GLY A 35 7.07 6.67 16.88
N ALA A 36 7.30 7.99 16.96
CA ALA A 36 8.17 8.78 16.09
C ALA A 36 9.58 8.19 15.88
N ALA A 37 10.20 7.63 16.92
CA ALA A 37 11.54 7.03 16.80
C ALA A 37 11.53 5.78 15.90
N THR A 38 10.50 4.97 15.99
CA THR A 38 10.30 3.77 15.14
C THR A 38 10.05 4.17 13.71
N LEU A 39 9.16 5.15 13.47
CA LEU A 39 8.82 5.67 12.14
C LEU A 39 10.06 6.27 11.45
N ARG A 40 10.88 7.05 12.16
CA ARG A 40 12.16 7.55 11.62
C ARG A 40 13.13 6.44 11.24
N ARG A 41 13.22 5.35 12.03
CA ARG A 41 14.06 4.19 11.68
C ARG A 41 13.54 3.49 10.41
N TRP A 42 12.22 3.36 10.24
CA TRP A 42 11.64 2.80 9.02
C TRP A 42 11.91 3.68 7.80
N ARG A 43 11.76 5.01 7.95
CA ARG A 43 12.14 5.96 6.91
C ARG A 43 13.60 5.78 6.49
N GLN A 44 14.53 5.75 7.44
CA GLN A 44 15.96 5.58 7.15
C GLN A 44 16.25 4.26 6.41
N ALA A 45 15.57 3.17 6.80
CA ALA A 45 15.68 1.90 6.10
C ALA A 45 15.14 2.00 4.66
N ALA A 46 14.01 2.66 4.46
CA ALA A 46 13.40 2.88 3.15
C ALA A 46 14.28 3.76 2.24
N GLU A 47 14.89 4.82 2.76
CA GLU A 47 15.77 5.71 1.99
C GLU A 47 17.02 5.01 1.45
N ARG A 48 17.58 4.05 2.20
CA ARG A 48 18.73 3.26 1.75
C ARG A 48 18.46 2.45 0.49
N GLU A 49 17.21 2.10 0.24
CA GLU A 49 16.78 1.37 -0.96
C GLU A 49 16.66 2.27 -2.18
N ARG A 50 16.73 3.59 -2.03
CA ARG A 50 16.67 4.60 -3.11
C ARG A 50 15.51 4.33 -4.07
N PRO A 51 14.26 4.24 -3.59
CA PRO A 51 13.12 4.01 -4.47
C PRO A 51 12.87 5.23 -5.36
N GLU A 52 12.39 4.98 -6.56
CA GLU A 52 11.92 6.03 -7.46
C GLU A 52 10.43 6.31 -7.24
N LEU A 53 9.68 5.30 -6.79
CA LEU A 53 8.26 5.37 -6.48
C LEU A 53 8.02 4.81 -5.08
N LEU A 54 7.27 5.55 -4.25
CA LEU A 54 6.92 5.13 -2.90
C LEU A 54 5.41 4.95 -2.77
N LEU A 55 4.99 3.79 -2.28
CA LEU A 55 3.60 3.42 -2.09
C LEU A 55 3.30 3.19 -0.61
N LEU A 56 2.10 3.62 -0.17
CA LEU A 56 1.54 3.35 1.15
C LEU A 56 0.18 2.69 0.98
N SER A 57 0.07 1.43 1.36
CA SER A 57 -1.12 0.61 1.14
C SER A 57 -2.08 0.56 2.34
N GLY A 58 -2.19 1.67 3.09
CA GLY A 58 -3.21 1.89 4.11
C GLY A 58 -2.80 1.51 5.53
N ASP A 59 -3.76 1.66 6.44
CA ASP A 59 -3.64 1.51 7.88
C ASP A 59 -2.49 2.35 8.44
N VAL A 60 -2.54 3.64 8.14
CA VAL A 60 -1.51 4.62 8.53
C VAL A 60 -1.49 4.82 10.03
N VAL A 61 -2.68 4.92 10.64
CA VAL A 61 -2.89 5.08 12.08
C VAL A 61 -3.42 3.78 12.70
N ASP A 62 -3.24 3.65 14.02
CA ASP A 62 -3.83 2.52 14.74
C ASP A 62 -5.33 2.69 14.93
N SER A 63 -5.77 3.85 15.43
CA SER A 63 -7.19 4.07 15.75
C SER A 63 -7.66 5.52 15.65
N LEU A 64 -6.77 6.49 15.86
CA LEU A 64 -7.13 7.90 15.99
C LEU A 64 -6.44 8.76 14.92
N PRO A 65 -7.13 9.76 14.32
CA PRO A 65 -6.54 10.60 13.28
C PRO A 65 -5.30 11.37 13.75
N GLU A 66 -5.23 11.73 15.03
CA GLU A 66 -4.11 12.48 15.61
C GLU A 66 -2.79 11.70 15.58
N GLU A 67 -2.86 10.38 15.48
CA GLU A 67 -1.70 9.48 15.40
C GLU A 67 -0.93 9.62 14.08
N VAL A 68 -1.52 10.25 13.06
CA VAL A 68 -0.86 10.46 11.75
C VAL A 68 0.33 11.41 11.81
N GLY A 69 0.33 12.38 12.74
CA GLY A 69 1.35 13.43 12.81
C GLY A 69 2.78 12.89 12.79
N PRO A 70 3.16 11.99 13.71
CA PRO A 70 4.49 11.39 13.73
C PRO A 70 4.89 10.65 12.43
N PHE A 71 3.93 10.04 11.72
CA PHE A 71 4.18 9.41 10.41
C PHE A 71 4.42 10.46 9.33
N ALA A 72 3.54 11.46 9.26
CA ALA A 72 3.65 12.57 8.31
C ALA A 72 4.99 13.29 8.46
N ASP A 73 5.38 13.63 9.70
CA ASP A 73 6.67 14.25 10.01
C ASP A 73 7.85 13.36 9.63
N ALA A 74 7.78 12.07 9.97
CA ALA A 74 8.85 11.14 9.65
C ALA A 74 9.07 10.99 8.15
N PHE A 75 8.02 11.00 7.33
CA PHE A 75 8.10 10.79 5.88
C PHE A 75 7.98 12.08 5.04
N ALA A 76 7.91 13.26 5.69
CA ALA A 76 7.97 14.53 4.98
C ALA A 76 9.25 14.62 4.14
N GLY A 77 9.13 15.10 2.89
CA GLY A 77 10.28 15.26 2.01
C GLY A 77 11.03 13.97 1.63
N PHE A 78 10.41 12.78 1.80
CA PHE A 78 11.05 11.52 1.39
C PHE A 78 11.42 11.54 -0.10
N PRO A 79 12.67 11.17 -0.48
CA PRO A 79 13.14 11.24 -1.87
C PRO A 79 12.58 10.08 -2.71
N ALA A 80 11.48 10.33 -3.42
CA ALA A 80 10.91 9.45 -4.42
C ALA A 80 10.57 10.28 -5.67
N PRO A 81 11.44 10.37 -6.67
CA PRO A 81 11.32 11.34 -7.76
C PRO A 81 10.06 11.14 -8.64
N LEU A 82 9.51 9.93 -8.70
CA LEU A 82 8.27 9.65 -9.44
C LEU A 82 7.01 9.81 -8.58
N GLY A 83 7.17 10.14 -7.29
CA GLY A 83 6.06 10.46 -6.40
C GLY A 83 5.86 9.47 -5.26
N ARG A 84 4.98 9.89 -4.36
CA ARG A 84 4.56 9.16 -3.17
C ARG A 84 3.04 9.04 -3.21
N PHE A 85 2.53 7.82 -3.26
CA PHE A 85 1.11 7.53 -3.42
C PHE A 85 0.58 6.70 -2.28
N ALA A 86 -0.62 7.01 -1.80
CA ALA A 86 -1.25 6.33 -0.69
C ALA A 86 -2.71 5.99 -1.00
N VAL A 87 -3.17 4.90 -0.43
CA VAL A 87 -4.59 4.63 -0.17
C VAL A 87 -4.76 4.50 1.33
N LEU A 88 -5.98 4.71 1.83
CA LEU A 88 -6.30 4.46 3.22
C LEU A 88 -6.76 3.02 3.44
N GLY A 89 -6.53 2.50 4.64
CA GLY A 89 -6.98 1.20 5.08
C GLY A 89 -8.18 1.30 6.03
N ASN A 90 -8.61 0.17 6.56
CA ASN A 90 -9.81 0.15 7.40
C ASN A 90 -9.64 0.87 8.73
N HIS A 91 -8.45 0.86 9.34
CA HIS A 91 -8.18 1.58 10.57
C HIS A 91 -8.28 3.11 10.37
N ASP A 92 -7.85 3.59 9.22
CA ASP A 92 -7.94 5.01 8.88
C ASP A 92 -9.39 5.51 8.76
N TYR A 93 -10.36 4.60 8.57
CA TYR A 93 -11.80 4.87 8.53
C TYR A 93 -12.54 4.54 9.83
N PHE A 94 -11.85 4.19 10.91
CA PHE A 94 -12.50 4.00 12.21
C PHE A 94 -13.05 5.33 12.79
N SER A 95 -12.46 6.44 12.37
CA SER A 95 -12.92 7.80 12.65
C SER A 95 -12.87 8.65 11.37
N ASP A 96 -12.94 9.98 11.47
CA ASP A 96 -12.85 10.87 10.32
C ASP A 96 -11.48 10.76 9.63
N PRO A 97 -11.39 10.32 8.38
CA PRO A 97 -10.14 10.23 7.63
C PRO A 97 -9.61 11.59 7.13
N GLY A 98 -10.39 12.66 7.22
CA GLY A 98 -10.04 14.00 6.71
C GLY A 98 -8.71 14.52 7.26
N PRO A 99 -8.47 14.49 8.58
CA PRO A 99 -7.19 14.87 9.16
C PRO A 99 -6.02 14.02 8.68
N ILE A 100 -6.23 12.70 8.46
CA ILE A 100 -5.20 11.79 7.94
C ILE A 100 -4.82 12.20 6.52
N TRP A 101 -5.82 12.43 5.65
CA TRP A 101 -5.56 12.91 4.28
C TRP A 101 -4.82 14.23 4.25
N SER A 102 -5.24 15.18 5.09
CA SER A 102 -4.61 16.49 5.15
C SER A 102 -3.15 16.40 5.58
N ALA A 103 -2.85 15.60 6.60
CA ALA A 103 -1.48 15.40 7.09
C ALA A 103 -0.59 14.70 6.04
N LEU A 104 -1.11 13.66 5.38
CA LEU A 104 -0.39 12.98 4.30
C LEU A 104 -0.12 13.93 3.12
N ALA A 105 -1.12 14.71 2.70
CA ALA A 105 -0.95 15.68 1.62
C ALA A 105 0.08 16.75 1.99
N GLY A 106 0.04 17.27 3.21
CA GLY A 106 1.03 18.22 3.74
C GLY A 106 2.45 17.65 3.77
N ALA A 107 2.58 16.35 4.02
CA ALA A 107 3.86 15.62 3.94
C ALA A 107 4.25 15.24 2.50
N GLY A 108 3.45 15.61 1.50
CA GLY A 108 3.71 15.44 0.06
C GLY A 108 3.31 14.07 -0.50
N TRP A 109 2.38 13.37 0.15
CA TRP A 109 1.73 12.19 -0.41
C TRP A 109 0.53 12.57 -1.27
N ARG A 110 0.31 11.83 -2.35
CA ARG A 110 -0.92 11.91 -3.13
C ARG A 110 -1.80 10.72 -2.76
N CYS A 111 -2.89 10.99 -2.05
CA CYS A 111 -3.89 9.97 -1.71
C CYS A 111 -4.79 9.69 -2.92
N LEU A 112 -4.96 8.40 -3.24
CA LEU A 112 -5.68 7.92 -4.41
C LEU A 112 -6.93 7.14 -3.97
N GLU A 113 -8.01 7.86 -3.71
CA GLU A 113 -9.30 7.27 -3.33
C GLU A 113 -10.22 7.17 -4.55
N ASN A 114 -10.27 5.99 -5.19
CA ASN A 114 -10.94 5.78 -6.48
C ASN A 114 -10.41 6.75 -7.57
N ALA A 115 -9.11 6.93 -7.59
CA ALA A 115 -8.41 7.86 -8.47
C ALA A 115 -7.12 7.25 -8.99
N HIS A 116 -6.52 7.89 -9.97
CA HIS A 116 -5.20 7.51 -10.46
C HIS A 116 -4.23 8.69 -10.55
N ALA A 117 -2.98 8.35 -10.69
CA ALA A 117 -1.91 9.25 -11.07
C ALA A 117 -1.11 8.63 -12.20
N VAL A 118 -0.76 9.42 -13.20
CA VAL A 118 0.17 9.01 -14.25
C VAL A 118 1.53 9.61 -13.95
N VAL A 119 2.56 8.80 -14.03
CA VAL A 119 3.96 9.20 -13.93
C VAL A 119 4.69 8.79 -15.19
N GLU A 120 5.69 9.56 -15.55
CA GLU A 120 6.54 9.32 -16.72
C GLU A 120 7.97 9.00 -16.29
N ARG A 121 8.56 7.99 -16.90
CA ARG A 121 9.94 7.61 -16.68
C ARG A 121 10.59 7.23 -18.00
N ARG A 122 11.62 7.98 -18.42
CA ARG A 122 12.38 7.71 -19.65
C ARG A 122 11.48 7.50 -20.87
N GLY A 123 10.46 8.34 -21.03
CA GLY A 123 9.51 8.28 -22.15
C GLY A 123 8.45 7.16 -22.05
N ALA A 124 8.41 6.41 -20.96
CA ALA A 124 7.37 5.41 -20.71
C ALA A 124 6.43 5.87 -19.59
N THR A 125 5.15 5.56 -19.70
CA THR A 125 4.12 5.93 -18.73
C THR A 125 3.77 4.76 -17.83
N LEU A 126 3.53 5.06 -16.55
CA LEU A 126 2.99 4.16 -15.55
C LEU A 126 1.83 4.86 -14.84
N ALA A 127 0.70 4.19 -14.73
CA ALA A 127 -0.42 4.68 -13.93
C ALA A 127 -0.47 3.98 -12.58
N VAL A 128 -0.52 4.75 -11.49
CA VAL A 128 -0.85 4.24 -10.16
C VAL A 128 -2.34 4.41 -9.94
N VAL A 129 -3.07 3.30 -9.75
CA VAL A 129 -4.53 3.26 -9.62
C VAL A 129 -4.88 2.88 -8.18
N GLY A 130 -5.40 3.84 -7.42
CA GLY A 130 -5.86 3.64 -6.05
C GLY A 130 -7.35 3.35 -5.99
N ILE A 131 -7.75 2.30 -5.25
CA ILE A 131 -9.16 1.93 -5.03
C ILE A 131 -9.45 2.05 -3.54
N GLN A 132 -10.50 2.79 -3.20
CA GLN A 132 -10.92 3.06 -1.82
C GLN A 132 -11.30 1.78 -1.08
N ASP A 133 -10.92 1.70 0.21
CA ASP A 133 -11.29 0.55 1.05
C ASP A 133 -12.81 0.49 1.29
N PRO A 134 -13.42 -0.70 1.35
CA PRO A 134 -14.84 -0.87 1.67
C PRO A 134 -15.27 -0.24 3.00
N GLN A 135 -14.36 -0.07 3.96
CA GLN A 135 -14.65 0.54 5.26
C GLN A 135 -15.17 1.97 5.14
N ALA A 136 -14.85 2.68 4.05
CA ALA A 136 -15.41 4.00 3.78
C ALA A 136 -16.95 4.02 3.66
N LEU A 137 -17.57 2.89 3.29
CA LEU A 137 -19.03 2.70 3.26
C LEU A 137 -19.61 2.32 4.62
N ASP A 138 -18.81 1.66 5.45
CA ASP A 138 -19.29 1.03 6.68
C ASP A 138 -19.26 2.01 7.85
N GLY A 139 -20.28 2.85 7.92
CA GLY A 139 -20.49 3.78 9.01
C GLY A 139 -20.79 3.14 10.37
N ARG A 140 -20.32 1.92 10.66
CA ARG A 140 -20.56 1.19 11.91
C ARG A 140 -20.14 1.96 13.15
N TRP A 141 -19.10 2.79 13.03
CA TRP A 141 -18.70 3.71 14.09
C TRP A 141 -19.41 5.03 13.91
N ARG A 142 -20.61 5.21 14.49
CA ARG A 142 -21.42 6.42 14.54
C ARG A 142 -22.31 6.71 13.31
N GLY A 143 -22.56 5.74 12.39
CA GLY A 143 -23.41 5.96 11.21
C GLY A 143 -22.86 6.95 10.19
N LEU A 144 -21.56 7.24 10.23
CA LEU A 144 -20.88 8.13 9.27
C LEU A 144 -20.40 7.32 8.06
N ARG A 145 -20.61 7.87 6.87
CA ARG A 145 -20.03 7.38 5.63
C ARG A 145 -18.98 8.35 5.16
N PHE A 146 -17.78 7.84 4.85
CA PHE A 146 -16.65 8.67 4.46
C PHE A 146 -16.38 8.64 2.95
N GLY A 147 -17.15 7.88 2.18
CA GLY A 147 -17.00 7.80 0.75
C GLY A 147 -17.92 6.78 0.08
N PRO A 148 -17.83 6.63 -1.25
CA PRO A 148 -18.65 5.72 -2.03
C PRO A 148 -18.19 4.25 -1.92
N GLY A 149 -17.12 3.96 -1.19
CA GLY A 149 -16.45 2.66 -1.18
C GLY A 149 -15.73 2.36 -2.49
N PRO A 150 -15.42 1.08 -2.77
CA PRO A 150 -14.62 0.72 -3.94
C PRO A 150 -15.34 1.05 -5.27
N ARG A 151 -14.77 1.95 -6.05
CA ARG A 151 -15.26 2.34 -7.37
C ARG A 151 -14.12 2.25 -8.40
N PRO A 152 -13.79 1.02 -8.85
CA PRO A 152 -12.69 0.83 -9.80
C PRO A 152 -12.97 1.52 -11.15
N ASP A 153 -14.23 1.68 -11.54
CA ASP A 153 -14.65 2.45 -12.70
C ASP A 153 -14.22 3.93 -12.62
N LEU A 154 -14.37 4.54 -11.45
CA LEU A 154 -13.92 5.93 -11.23
C LEU A 154 -12.39 6.00 -11.15
N ALA A 155 -11.76 5.00 -10.56
CA ALA A 155 -10.31 4.97 -10.40
C ALA A 155 -9.56 5.04 -11.75
N VAL A 156 -10.15 4.55 -12.83
CA VAL A 156 -9.54 4.58 -14.18
C VAL A 156 -10.20 5.55 -15.14
N LYS A 157 -11.18 6.34 -14.69
CA LYS A 157 -11.91 7.27 -15.56
C LYS A 157 -10.97 8.32 -16.15
N GLY A 158 -10.88 8.37 -17.47
CA GLY A 158 -10.00 9.30 -18.19
C GLY A 158 -8.52 8.83 -18.25
N LEU A 159 -8.21 7.64 -17.77
CA LEU A 159 -6.87 7.06 -17.94
C LEU A 159 -6.66 6.69 -19.41
N PRO A 160 -5.54 7.08 -20.02
CA PRO A 160 -5.21 6.69 -21.39
C PRO A 160 -5.19 5.16 -21.57
N GLU A 161 -5.53 4.72 -22.76
CA GLU A 161 -5.36 3.31 -23.14
C GLU A 161 -3.88 2.94 -23.20
N GLY A 162 -3.57 1.69 -22.87
CA GLY A 162 -2.19 1.21 -22.84
C GLY A 162 -1.40 1.65 -21.60
N GLY A 163 -0.09 1.41 -21.62
CA GLY A 163 0.82 1.68 -20.50
C GLY A 163 0.70 0.66 -19.36
N PHE A 164 1.65 0.74 -18.44
CA PHE A 164 1.69 -0.15 -17.28
C PHE A 164 0.80 0.40 -16.16
N ARG A 165 -0.11 -0.42 -15.66
CA ARG A 165 -1.01 -0.05 -14.55
C ARG A 165 -0.62 -0.79 -13.28
N LEU A 166 -0.37 -0.01 -12.23
CA LEU A 166 -0.04 -0.47 -10.89
C LEU A 166 -1.23 -0.20 -9.99
N GLY A 167 -1.85 -1.25 -9.46
CA GLY A 167 -2.94 -1.16 -8.49
C GLY A 167 -2.40 -0.91 -7.08
N LEU A 168 -3.06 -0.06 -6.33
CA LEU A 168 -2.81 0.18 -4.92
C LEU A 168 -4.13 0.02 -4.17
N VAL A 169 -4.20 -0.99 -3.30
CA VAL A 169 -5.38 -1.31 -2.49
C VAL A 169 -4.95 -1.65 -1.08
N HIS A 170 -5.83 -1.53 -0.11
CA HIS A 170 -5.49 -1.96 1.23
C HIS A 170 -5.70 -3.47 1.41
N ARG A 171 -6.91 -3.97 1.17
CA ARG A 171 -7.25 -5.40 1.38
C ARG A 171 -6.91 -6.24 0.16
N PRO A 172 -6.24 -7.40 0.32
CA PRO A 172 -5.94 -8.31 -0.80
C PRO A 172 -7.17 -8.79 -1.56
N SER A 173 -8.32 -8.93 -0.90
CA SER A 173 -9.60 -9.31 -1.53
C SER A 173 -10.07 -8.33 -2.63
N MET A 174 -9.56 -7.10 -2.62
CA MET A 174 -9.85 -6.08 -3.63
C MET A 174 -9.02 -6.26 -4.91
N TRP A 175 -8.05 -7.17 -4.94
CA TRP A 175 -7.27 -7.45 -6.15
C TRP A 175 -8.15 -7.77 -7.36
N ARG A 176 -9.25 -8.48 -7.17
CA ARG A 176 -10.22 -8.76 -8.24
C ARG A 176 -10.75 -7.49 -8.91
N LEU A 177 -10.88 -6.38 -8.17
CA LEU A 177 -11.32 -5.10 -8.72
C LEU A 177 -10.20 -4.43 -9.52
N ALA A 178 -8.97 -4.42 -8.98
CA ALA A 178 -7.80 -3.92 -9.69
C ALA A 178 -7.53 -4.70 -10.99
N ARG A 179 -7.72 -6.04 -10.97
CA ARG A 179 -7.61 -6.88 -12.17
C ARG A 179 -8.62 -6.51 -13.24
N ARG A 180 -9.88 -6.26 -12.86
CA ARG A 180 -10.96 -5.88 -13.81
C ARG A 180 -10.64 -4.59 -14.56
N VAL A 181 -9.90 -3.69 -13.97
CA VAL A 181 -9.49 -2.42 -14.60
C VAL A 181 -8.07 -2.49 -15.19
N GLY A 182 -7.54 -3.71 -15.38
CA GLY A 182 -6.31 -3.95 -16.12
C GLY A 182 -5.03 -3.63 -15.37
N CYS A 183 -5.01 -3.66 -14.03
CA CYS A 183 -3.76 -3.53 -13.28
C CYS A 183 -2.88 -4.76 -13.49
N HIS A 184 -1.63 -4.55 -13.94
CA HIS A 184 -0.64 -5.60 -14.18
C HIS A 184 -0.01 -6.11 -12.89
N LEU A 185 0.23 -5.20 -11.96
CA LEU A 185 0.76 -5.45 -10.62
C LEU A 185 -0.09 -4.70 -9.60
N THR A 186 -0.45 -5.35 -8.50
CA THR A 186 -1.19 -4.73 -7.39
C THR A 186 -0.43 -4.91 -6.09
N PHE A 187 -0.38 -3.88 -5.27
CA PHE A 187 0.15 -3.93 -3.91
C PHE A 187 -0.99 -3.84 -2.90
N ALA A 188 -0.93 -4.71 -1.88
CA ALA A 188 -1.88 -4.75 -0.76
C ALA A 188 -1.17 -5.00 0.57
N GLY A 189 -1.88 -4.77 1.68
CA GLY A 189 -1.46 -5.04 3.05
C GLY A 189 -2.53 -5.78 3.85
N HIS A 190 -2.93 -5.20 5.01
CA HIS A 190 -4.06 -5.61 5.83
C HIS A 190 -3.89 -6.92 6.62
N THR A 191 -3.23 -7.91 6.09
CA THR A 191 -3.19 -9.27 6.65
C THR A 191 -2.15 -9.43 7.76
N HIS A 192 -1.17 -8.53 7.82
CA HIS A 192 0.01 -8.62 8.68
C HIS A 192 0.78 -9.94 8.57
N GLY A 193 0.54 -10.74 7.48
CA GLY A 193 1.04 -12.10 7.38
C GLY A 193 0.55 -13.01 8.52
N GLY A 194 -0.63 -12.70 9.10
CA GLY A 194 -1.20 -13.39 10.25
C GLY A 194 -0.64 -12.94 11.60
N GLN A 195 0.31 -12.01 11.62
CA GLN A 195 0.97 -11.36 12.77
C GLN A 195 1.52 -12.32 13.84
N VAL A 196 0.72 -13.25 14.35
CA VAL A 196 1.10 -14.23 15.39
C VAL A 196 0.76 -15.64 14.92
N ASN A 197 1.73 -16.30 14.27
CA ASN A 197 1.60 -17.66 13.75
C ASN A 197 2.33 -18.63 14.68
N LEU A 198 1.64 -19.12 15.72
CA LEU A 198 2.21 -19.97 16.76
C LEU A 198 2.40 -21.43 16.32
N ILE A 199 1.63 -21.88 15.33
CA ILE A 199 1.63 -23.27 14.86
C ILE A 199 2.38 -23.31 13.53
N PRO A 200 3.47 -24.12 13.41
CA PRO A 200 4.18 -24.26 12.15
C PRO A 200 3.24 -24.69 11.00
N GLY A 201 3.34 -23.98 9.86
CA GLY A 201 2.50 -24.22 8.67
C GLY A 201 1.08 -23.67 8.76
N VAL A 202 0.67 -23.08 9.88
CA VAL A 202 -0.62 -22.38 10.02
C VAL A 202 -0.41 -20.87 9.97
N ASN A 203 -0.98 -20.22 8.94
CA ASN A 203 -1.01 -18.78 8.85
C ASN A 203 -2.42 -18.29 9.16
N PHE A 204 -2.58 -17.55 10.26
CA PHE A 204 -3.89 -17.06 10.71
C PHE A 204 -4.51 -16.02 9.75
N ALA A 205 -3.72 -15.37 8.90
CA ALA A 205 -4.25 -14.50 7.86
C ALA A 205 -5.17 -15.23 6.85
N ARG A 206 -5.10 -16.57 6.77
CA ARG A 206 -6.03 -17.36 5.94
C ARG A 206 -7.50 -17.19 6.33
N MET A 207 -7.78 -16.76 7.56
CA MET A 207 -9.14 -16.41 8.01
C MET A 207 -9.67 -15.16 7.29
N LEU A 208 -8.78 -14.29 6.79
CA LEU A 208 -9.13 -13.08 6.03
C LEU A 208 -9.25 -13.36 4.52
N GLY A 209 -8.82 -14.53 4.05
CA GLY A 209 -8.89 -14.93 2.65
C GLY A 209 -7.67 -15.72 2.17
N PRO A 210 -7.64 -16.07 0.86
CA PRO A 210 -6.60 -16.92 0.29
C PRO A 210 -5.25 -16.19 0.12
N TYR A 211 -5.25 -14.87 0.01
CA TYR A 211 -4.06 -14.06 -0.25
C TYR A 211 -3.51 -13.51 1.07
N THR A 212 -2.56 -14.21 1.66
CA THR A 212 -2.10 -13.94 3.02
C THR A 212 -0.84 -13.08 3.08
N GLU A 213 0.17 -13.40 2.30
CA GLU A 213 1.45 -12.68 2.22
C GLU A 213 2.25 -13.11 0.99
N GLY A 214 3.12 -12.24 0.49
CA GLY A 214 3.99 -12.53 -0.65
C GLY A 214 3.34 -12.33 -2.01
N LEU A 215 3.90 -12.98 -3.03
CA LEU A 215 3.51 -12.81 -4.43
C LEU A 215 2.49 -13.86 -4.86
N PHE A 216 1.41 -13.41 -5.50
CA PHE A 216 0.39 -14.23 -6.16
C PHE A 216 0.30 -13.83 -7.63
N GLU A 217 -0.02 -14.79 -8.49
CA GLU A 217 -0.19 -14.57 -9.92
C GLU A 217 -1.42 -15.30 -10.46
N GLU A 218 -2.26 -14.61 -11.22
CA GLU A 218 -3.41 -15.16 -11.92
C GLU A 218 -3.59 -14.44 -13.26
N GLY A 219 -3.59 -15.22 -14.35
CA GLY A 219 -3.82 -14.69 -15.70
C GLY A 219 -2.81 -13.61 -16.13
N GLY A 220 -1.55 -13.74 -15.74
CA GLY A 220 -0.50 -12.77 -16.04
C GLY A 220 -0.54 -11.48 -15.20
N GLN A 221 -1.51 -11.33 -14.32
CA GLN A 221 -1.60 -10.22 -13.38
C GLN A 221 -1.09 -10.66 -12.00
N ARG A 222 -0.42 -9.75 -11.28
CA ARG A 222 0.25 -10.05 -10.02
C ARG A 222 -0.28 -9.24 -8.86
N LEU A 223 -0.30 -9.87 -7.68
CA LEU A 223 -0.57 -9.25 -6.40
C LEU A 223 0.61 -9.47 -5.47
N TYR A 224 1.12 -8.44 -4.85
CA TYR A 224 2.00 -8.58 -3.70
C TYR A 224 1.26 -8.15 -2.43
N VAL A 225 1.23 -9.03 -1.44
CA VAL A 225 0.63 -8.77 -0.13
C VAL A 225 1.74 -8.60 0.90
N SER A 226 1.87 -7.40 1.44
CA SER A 226 2.85 -7.07 2.47
C SER A 226 2.42 -7.60 3.84
N ARG A 227 3.41 -8.02 4.64
CA ARG A 227 3.20 -8.33 6.07
C ARG A 227 3.07 -7.10 6.94
N GLY A 228 3.22 -5.89 6.36
CA GLY A 228 3.13 -4.64 7.10
C GLY A 228 4.29 -4.36 8.04
N LEU A 229 4.33 -3.14 8.56
CA LEU A 229 5.40 -2.62 9.42
C LEU A 229 5.02 -2.63 10.91
N GLY A 230 3.80 -2.22 11.22
CA GLY A 230 3.27 -2.10 12.59
C GLY A 230 2.73 -3.41 13.15
N VAL A 231 1.94 -3.29 14.19
CA VAL A 231 1.20 -4.38 14.84
C VAL A 231 -0.21 -3.91 15.16
N VAL A 232 -1.16 -4.83 15.23
CA VAL A 232 -2.56 -4.57 15.58
C VAL A 232 -2.92 -5.38 16.82
N GLY A 233 -3.57 -4.75 17.79
CA GLY A 233 -4.08 -5.40 19.01
C GLY A 233 -2.95 -5.91 19.92
N VAL A 234 -2.28 -6.99 19.55
CA VAL A 234 -1.19 -7.60 20.36
C VAL A 234 0.15 -6.98 19.95
N PRO A 235 0.97 -6.49 20.92
CA PRO A 235 2.25 -5.82 20.62
C PRO A 235 3.38 -6.81 20.30
N MET A 236 3.10 -7.83 19.51
CA MET A 236 4.08 -8.86 19.12
C MET A 236 3.85 -9.38 17.70
N ARG A 237 4.90 -9.92 17.11
CA ARG A 237 4.86 -10.68 15.86
C ARG A 237 5.60 -12.00 16.04
N VAL A 238 5.00 -13.10 15.57
CA VAL A 238 5.60 -14.44 15.58
C VAL A 238 5.50 -15.01 14.17
N ALA A 239 6.63 -15.39 13.59
CA ALA A 239 6.75 -15.92 12.22
C ALA A 239 6.13 -15.01 11.14
N ALA A 240 5.99 -13.71 11.41
CA ALA A 240 5.51 -12.67 10.50
C ALA A 240 6.30 -11.37 10.70
N SER A 241 7.59 -11.38 10.35
CA SER A 241 8.49 -10.24 10.55
C SER A 241 8.00 -8.98 9.82
N PRO A 242 8.07 -7.79 10.46
CA PRO A 242 7.75 -6.53 9.79
C PRO A 242 8.61 -6.35 8.54
N GLU A 243 8.03 -5.86 7.44
CA GLU A 243 8.77 -5.72 6.19
C GLU A 243 8.58 -4.39 5.48
N LEU A 244 9.66 -3.99 4.78
CA LEU A 244 9.65 -3.04 3.68
C LEU A 244 9.78 -3.84 2.39
N VAL A 245 8.88 -3.61 1.43
CA VAL A 245 8.89 -4.35 0.16
C VAL A 245 9.54 -3.51 -0.92
N VAL A 246 10.59 -4.02 -1.52
CA VAL A 246 11.25 -3.41 -2.68
C VAL A 246 11.00 -4.26 -3.89
N ALA A 247 10.36 -3.69 -4.91
CA ALA A 247 9.94 -4.40 -6.11
C ALA A 247 10.49 -3.70 -7.37
N PRO A 248 11.71 -4.04 -7.81
CA PRO A 248 12.19 -3.58 -9.10
C PRO A 248 11.39 -4.24 -10.23
N LEU A 249 10.87 -3.43 -11.16
CA LEU A 249 10.28 -3.95 -12.38
C LEU A 249 11.37 -4.37 -13.35
N ARG A 250 11.18 -5.50 -14.03
CA ARG A 250 12.09 -6.03 -15.03
C ARG A 250 11.34 -6.39 -16.31
N ARG A 251 11.97 -6.11 -17.42
CA ARG A 251 11.54 -6.61 -18.71
C ARG A 251 12.11 -8.00 -18.93
N GLY A 252 11.26 -8.98 -19.21
CA GLY A 252 11.71 -10.35 -19.40
C GLY A 252 10.66 -11.27 -19.99
#